data_096334c619cb63cde1a502faefd1b285
#
_entry.id   096334c619cb63cde1a502faefd1b285
#
_cell.length_a   1.000
_cell.length_b   1.000
_cell.length_c   1.000
_cell.angle_alpha   90.00
_cell.angle_beta   90.00
_cell.angle_gamma   90.00
#
_symmetry.space_group_name_H-M   'P 1'
#
loop_
_entity.id
_entity.type
_entity.pdbx_description
1 polymer ?
#
loop_
_entity_poly.entity_id
_entity_poly.type
_entity_poly.pdbx_seq_one_letter_code
_entity_poly.pdbx_strand_id
1 'polypeptide(L)'
;IRKRMKAVRAGYSEVERKKMSASICRKLMEAISDCNPERKKILLLTYYPMKFEVDVRPAVRDFMKSGALVFYPVTFLKLHEIRFYRVDETDELKPGCMGIMEPEKREDGRNFQTYYDKYLSEKSSDFIAVSITPGLAFDRDGGRIGYGGGFYDRFFAEHKVIKAGVTFHGQILDELHLEEHDVRMDMVVTDD
;
A
#
# COMPACT_ATOMS: atom_id res chain seq x y z
N ILE A 1 -3.95 -14.10 -15.89
CA ILE A 1 -3.15 -12.91 -15.54
C ILE A 1 -2.29 -13.21 -14.31
N ARG A 2 -2.85 -13.58 -13.13
CA ARG A 2 -2.12 -13.73 -11.84
C ARG A 2 -0.89 -14.65 -11.94
N LYS A 3 -1.01 -15.84 -12.58
CA LYS A 3 0.11 -16.78 -12.75
C LYS A 3 1.24 -16.16 -13.59
N ARG A 4 0.90 -15.49 -14.70
CA ARG A 4 1.85 -14.83 -15.59
C ARG A 4 2.61 -13.72 -14.86
N MET A 5 1.91 -12.85 -14.13
CA MET A 5 2.53 -11.72 -13.42
C MET A 5 3.41 -12.15 -12.24
N LYS A 6 3.05 -13.24 -11.55
CA LYS A 6 3.95 -13.86 -10.56
C LYS A 6 5.26 -14.34 -11.21
N ALA A 7 5.18 -14.93 -12.40
CA ALA A 7 6.37 -15.38 -13.13
C ALA A 7 7.23 -14.19 -13.62
N VAL A 8 6.62 -13.14 -14.19
CA VAL A 8 7.31 -11.91 -14.58
C VAL A 8 8.08 -11.34 -13.40
N ARG A 9 7.42 -11.14 -12.27
CA ARG A 9 8.01 -10.58 -11.04
C ARG A 9 9.16 -11.43 -10.48
N ALA A 10 9.02 -12.76 -10.53
CA ALA A 10 10.04 -13.69 -10.08
C ALA A 10 11.24 -13.79 -11.05
N GLY A 11 11.06 -13.39 -12.31
CA GLY A 11 12.12 -13.40 -13.33
C GLY A 11 13.17 -12.31 -13.14
N TYR A 12 12.87 -11.24 -12.43
CA TYR A 12 13.86 -10.21 -12.11
C TYR A 12 14.87 -10.72 -11.08
N SER A 13 16.16 -10.46 -11.30
CA SER A 13 17.20 -10.71 -10.32
C SER A 13 17.03 -9.85 -9.06
N GLU A 14 17.69 -10.22 -7.98
CA GLU A 14 17.67 -9.41 -6.75
C GLU A 14 18.24 -8.00 -6.97
N VAL A 15 19.30 -7.89 -7.78
CA VAL A 15 19.94 -6.60 -8.10
C VAL A 15 18.98 -5.71 -8.88
N GLU A 16 18.30 -6.24 -9.90
CA GLU A 16 17.28 -5.49 -10.65
C GLU A 16 16.14 -5.04 -9.75
N ARG A 17 15.56 -5.93 -8.93
CA ARG A 17 14.50 -5.57 -7.99
C ARG A 17 14.91 -4.47 -7.02
N LYS A 18 16.14 -4.52 -6.49
CA LYS A 18 16.65 -3.46 -5.60
C LYS A 18 16.74 -2.11 -6.32
N LYS A 19 17.28 -2.09 -7.54
CA LYS A 19 17.40 -0.87 -8.36
C LYS A 19 16.02 -0.30 -8.72
N MET A 20 15.11 -1.15 -9.20
CA MET A 20 13.74 -0.77 -9.55
C MET A 20 12.96 -0.27 -8.32
N SER A 21 13.05 -0.98 -7.18
CA SER A 21 12.40 -0.54 -5.94
C SER A 21 12.90 0.81 -5.47
N ALA A 22 14.20 1.10 -5.59
CA ALA A 22 14.75 2.41 -5.23
C ALA A 22 14.20 3.53 -6.13
N SER A 23 14.05 3.29 -7.45
CA SER A 23 13.41 4.22 -8.38
C SER A 23 11.96 4.46 -8.00
N ILE A 24 11.19 3.38 -7.75
CA ILE A 24 9.80 3.46 -7.33
C ILE A 24 9.65 4.25 -6.02
N CYS A 25 10.49 3.98 -5.02
CA CYS A 25 10.45 4.71 -3.74
C CYS A 25 10.62 6.21 -3.93
N ARG A 26 11.58 6.65 -4.77
CA ARG A 26 11.80 8.07 -5.06
C ARG A 26 10.57 8.70 -5.73
N LYS A 27 10.07 8.09 -6.80
CA LYS A 27 8.90 8.57 -7.55
C LYS A 27 7.63 8.58 -6.68
N LEU A 28 7.48 7.59 -5.81
CA LEU A 28 6.36 7.51 -4.88
C LEU A 28 6.35 8.68 -3.88
N MET A 29 7.51 9.04 -3.35
CA MET A 29 7.65 10.19 -2.45
C MET A 29 7.33 11.50 -3.16
N GLU A 30 7.79 11.67 -4.40
CA GLU A 30 7.46 12.82 -5.25
C GLU A 30 5.95 12.89 -5.52
N ALA A 31 5.33 11.80 -5.98
CA ALA A 31 3.91 11.75 -6.29
C ALA A 31 3.01 12.01 -5.06
N ILE A 32 3.38 11.48 -3.89
CA ILE A 32 2.64 11.75 -2.64
C ILE A 32 2.82 13.20 -2.21
N SER A 33 4.00 13.79 -2.39
CA SER A 33 4.24 15.22 -2.12
C SER A 33 3.38 16.11 -3.01
N ASP A 34 3.27 15.79 -4.30
CA ASP A 34 2.44 16.54 -5.26
C ASP A 34 0.95 16.47 -4.91
N CYS A 35 0.47 15.34 -4.38
CA CYS A 35 -0.89 15.19 -3.88
C CYS A 35 -1.14 15.87 -2.52
N ASN A 36 -0.10 16.38 -1.88
CA ASN A 36 -0.16 17.04 -0.57
C ASN A 36 0.49 18.44 -0.58
N PRO A 37 0.01 19.38 -1.43
CA PRO A 37 0.58 20.70 -1.55
C PRO A 37 0.50 21.53 -0.25
N GLU A 38 -0.51 21.26 0.57
CA GLU A 38 -0.70 21.89 1.88
C GLU A 38 0.21 21.32 2.97
N ARG A 39 1.01 20.30 2.65
CA ARG A 39 1.93 19.61 3.59
C ARG A 39 1.23 19.12 4.87
N LYS A 40 0.03 18.61 4.72
CA LYS A 40 -0.71 17.97 5.81
C LYS A 40 0.05 16.77 6.34
N LYS A 41 -0.19 16.43 7.59
CA LYS A 41 0.35 15.21 8.21
C LYS A 41 -0.23 13.96 7.52
N ILE A 42 0.58 12.93 7.36
CA ILE A 42 0.21 11.74 6.61
C ILE A 42 -0.13 10.59 7.56
N LEU A 43 -1.31 10.00 7.39
CA LEU A 43 -1.63 8.67 7.86
C LEU A 43 -1.28 7.71 6.71
N LEU A 44 -0.16 7.02 6.82
CA LEU A 44 0.39 6.17 5.76
C LEU A 44 0.03 4.71 6.00
N LEU A 45 -0.86 4.18 5.19
CA LEU A 45 -1.12 2.76 5.12
C LEU A 45 -0.13 2.13 4.14
N THR A 46 0.52 1.06 4.55
CA THR A 46 1.53 0.41 3.72
C THR A 46 1.45 -1.11 3.86
N TYR A 47 2.39 -1.83 3.29
CA TYR A 47 2.52 -3.27 3.41
C TYR A 47 3.98 -3.65 3.73
N TYR A 48 4.17 -4.83 4.31
CA TYR A 48 5.51 -5.41 4.39
C TYR A 48 5.74 -6.27 3.14
N PRO A 49 6.77 -5.98 2.33
CA PRO A 49 6.93 -6.65 1.04
C PRO A 49 7.23 -8.14 1.20
N MET A 50 6.48 -8.97 0.49
CA MET A 50 6.80 -10.37 0.30
C MET A 50 7.98 -10.53 -0.67
N LYS A 51 8.54 -11.75 -0.72
CA LYS A 51 9.59 -12.10 -1.68
C LYS A 51 9.17 -11.69 -3.09
N PHE A 52 9.88 -10.99 -3.84
CA PHE A 52 9.60 -10.49 -5.19
C PHE A 52 8.64 -9.29 -5.28
N GLU A 53 8.12 -8.72 -4.21
CA GLU A 53 7.38 -7.46 -4.26
C GLU A 53 8.32 -6.24 -4.28
N VAL A 54 7.77 -5.09 -4.67
CA VAL A 54 8.49 -3.82 -4.56
C VAL A 54 8.84 -3.58 -3.10
N ASP A 55 10.12 -3.36 -2.83
CA ASP A 55 10.58 -3.02 -1.49
C ASP A 55 10.34 -1.54 -1.19
N VAL A 56 9.22 -1.26 -0.55
CA VAL A 56 8.81 0.10 -0.16
C VAL A 56 9.37 0.55 1.19
N ARG A 57 10.06 -0.34 1.92
CA ARG A 57 10.58 -0.05 3.27
C ARG A 57 11.49 1.19 3.34
N PRO A 58 12.34 1.50 2.33
CA PRO A 58 13.10 2.74 2.34
C PRO A 58 12.21 3.99 2.37
N ALA A 59 11.20 4.07 1.48
CA ALA A 59 10.26 5.19 1.45
C ALA A 59 9.45 5.28 2.75
N VAL A 60 8.98 4.15 3.29
CA VAL A 60 8.25 4.11 4.56
C VAL A 60 9.08 4.67 5.71
N ARG A 61 10.37 4.30 5.80
CA ARG A 61 11.28 4.88 6.82
C ARG A 61 11.44 6.39 6.67
N ASP A 62 11.49 6.90 5.45
CA ASP A 62 11.62 8.34 5.22
C ASP A 62 10.32 9.07 5.56
N PHE A 63 9.15 8.49 5.28
CA PHE A 63 7.87 9.00 5.78
C PHE A 63 7.78 9.00 7.30
N MET A 64 8.23 7.95 7.98
CA MET A 64 8.30 7.91 9.46
C MET A 64 9.19 9.05 10.01
N LYS A 65 10.36 9.26 9.44
CA LYS A 65 11.27 10.35 9.83
C LYS A 65 10.66 11.73 9.61
N SER A 66 9.80 11.90 8.60
CA SER A 66 9.08 13.14 8.35
C SER A 66 7.84 13.33 9.24
N GLY A 67 7.57 12.40 10.16
CA GLY A 67 6.47 12.48 11.12
C GLY A 67 5.15 11.86 10.65
N ALA A 68 5.14 11.09 9.57
CA ALA A 68 3.98 10.32 9.16
C ALA A 68 3.66 9.22 10.20
N LEU A 69 2.37 9.00 10.46
CA LEU A 69 1.91 7.87 11.24
C LEU A 69 1.72 6.68 10.31
N VAL A 70 2.46 5.62 10.54
CA VAL A 70 2.52 4.45 9.63
C VAL A 70 1.68 3.30 10.17
N PHE A 71 0.91 2.68 9.26
CA PHE A 71 0.00 1.59 9.57
C PHE A 71 0.29 0.40 8.65
N TYR A 72 0.42 -0.77 9.25
CA TYR A 72 0.59 -2.04 8.53
C TYR A 72 -0.66 -2.91 8.66
N PRO A 73 -0.93 -3.74 7.63
CA PRO A 73 -2.13 -4.55 7.58
C PRO A 73 -2.04 -5.79 8.47
N VAL A 74 -3.20 -6.19 8.98
CA VAL A 74 -3.47 -7.51 9.56
C VAL A 74 -4.64 -8.13 8.79
N THR A 75 -4.48 -9.37 8.35
CA THR A 75 -5.48 -10.07 7.56
C THR A 75 -6.35 -10.96 8.45
N PHE A 76 -7.66 -10.71 8.47
CA PHE A 76 -8.66 -11.51 9.15
C PHE A 76 -9.38 -12.43 8.14
N LEU A 77 -8.79 -13.59 7.84
CA LEU A 77 -9.28 -14.51 6.78
C LEU A 77 -10.74 -14.91 6.96
N LYS A 78 -11.16 -15.22 8.20
CA LYS A 78 -12.55 -15.66 8.49
C LYS A 78 -13.57 -14.55 8.26
N LEU A 79 -13.19 -13.30 8.42
CA LEU A 79 -14.04 -12.12 8.24
C LEU A 79 -13.92 -11.55 6.83
N HIS A 80 -12.97 -12.04 6.04
CA HIS A 80 -12.59 -11.46 4.74
C HIS A 80 -12.23 -9.96 4.83
N GLU A 81 -11.63 -9.55 5.95
CA GLU A 81 -11.26 -8.17 6.24
C GLU A 81 -9.75 -7.99 6.33
N ILE A 82 -9.30 -6.78 6.03
CA ILE A 82 -7.98 -6.26 6.34
C ILE A 82 -8.16 -5.05 7.26
N ARG A 83 -7.41 -5.03 8.35
CA ARG A 83 -7.39 -3.88 9.27
C ARG A 83 -5.97 -3.41 9.41
N PHE A 84 -5.77 -2.11 9.50
CA PHE A 84 -4.45 -1.51 9.60
C PHE A 84 -4.19 -1.05 11.02
N TYR A 85 -3.00 -1.35 11.54
CA TYR A 85 -2.61 -0.97 12.88
C TYR A 85 -1.32 -0.16 12.86
N ARG A 86 -1.28 0.89 13.68
CA ARG A 86 -0.12 1.77 13.80
C ARG A 86 1.09 1.01 14.31
N VAL A 87 2.24 1.29 13.67
CA VAL A 87 3.55 0.77 14.00
C VAL A 87 4.48 1.98 14.16
N ASP A 88 5.12 2.11 15.31
CA ASP A 88 6.06 3.20 15.58
C ASP A 88 7.48 2.82 15.15
N GLU A 89 7.82 1.52 15.21
CA GLU A 89 9.09 0.98 14.74
C GLU A 89 8.86 -0.33 13.99
N THR A 90 9.67 -0.59 12.96
CA THR A 90 9.51 -1.80 12.12
C THR A 90 9.74 -3.11 12.88
N ASP A 91 10.40 -3.07 14.04
CA ASP A 91 10.65 -4.23 14.92
C ASP A 91 9.37 -4.72 15.65
N GLU A 92 8.30 -3.94 15.61
CA GLU A 92 6.98 -4.33 16.11
C GLU A 92 6.23 -5.30 15.18
N LEU A 93 6.83 -5.69 14.05
CA LEU A 93 6.23 -6.63 13.09
C LEU A 93 6.72 -8.05 13.37
N LYS A 94 5.77 -9.01 13.36
CA LYS A 94 6.04 -10.45 13.49
C LYS A 94 5.36 -11.25 12.40
N PRO A 95 5.87 -12.45 12.06
CA PRO A 95 5.21 -13.33 11.12
C PRO A 95 3.77 -13.63 11.54
N GLY A 96 2.83 -13.24 10.70
CA GLY A 96 1.40 -13.43 10.88
C GLY A 96 0.79 -14.37 9.85
N CYS A 97 -0.39 -14.05 9.35
CA CYS A 97 -1.12 -14.84 8.37
C CYS A 97 -0.28 -15.08 7.10
N MET A 98 -0.17 -16.35 6.66
CA MET A 98 0.59 -16.78 5.48
C MET A 98 2.08 -16.35 5.48
N GLY A 99 2.67 -16.09 6.65
CA GLY A 99 4.05 -15.65 6.79
C GLY A 99 4.28 -14.18 6.43
N ILE A 100 3.23 -13.40 6.26
CA ILE A 100 3.32 -11.94 6.06
C ILE A 100 3.66 -11.30 7.41
N MET A 101 4.57 -10.34 7.40
CA MET A 101 4.90 -9.59 8.60
C MET A 101 3.74 -8.65 8.96
N GLU A 102 3.19 -8.84 10.15
CA GLU A 102 2.02 -8.13 10.67
C GLU A 102 2.34 -7.46 12.01
N PRO A 103 1.65 -6.36 12.38
CA PRO A 103 1.77 -5.74 13.69
C PRO A 103 1.47 -6.71 14.84
N GLU A 104 2.35 -6.75 15.83
CA GLU A 104 2.14 -7.54 17.05
C GLU A 104 1.05 -6.90 17.93
N LYS A 105 1.13 -5.58 18.12
CA LYS A 105 0.18 -4.82 18.93
C LYS A 105 -1.06 -4.47 18.09
N ARG A 106 -2.19 -5.04 18.47
CA ARG A 106 -3.48 -4.92 17.76
C ARG A 106 -4.56 -4.28 18.64
N GLU A 107 -4.14 -3.33 19.48
CA GLU A 107 -5.01 -2.59 20.36
C GLU A 107 -5.90 -1.61 19.58
N ASP A 108 -7.12 -1.33 20.06
CA ASP A 108 -8.05 -0.42 19.40
C ASP A 108 -7.48 0.98 19.21
N GLY A 109 -6.72 1.50 20.17
CA GLY A 109 -6.02 2.78 20.07
C GLY A 109 -4.93 2.86 18.98
N ARG A 110 -4.56 1.72 18.39
CA ARG A 110 -3.62 1.62 17.27
C ARG A 110 -4.30 1.31 15.94
N ASN A 111 -5.61 1.05 15.94
CA ASN A 111 -6.39 0.76 14.73
C ASN A 111 -6.54 2.03 13.87
N PHE A 112 -6.32 1.92 12.57
CA PHE A 112 -6.47 3.02 11.61
C PHE A 112 -7.86 3.66 11.67
N GLN A 113 -8.93 2.88 11.86
CA GLN A 113 -10.29 3.42 11.99
C GLN A 113 -10.38 4.49 13.08
N THR A 114 -9.76 4.26 14.26
CA THR A 114 -9.71 5.24 15.33
C THR A 114 -9.06 6.57 14.92
N TYR A 115 -7.98 6.50 14.12
CA TYR A 115 -7.31 7.67 13.58
C TYR A 115 -8.12 8.34 12.46
N TYR A 116 -8.74 7.52 11.61
CA TYR A 116 -9.60 7.99 10.52
C TYR A 116 -10.77 8.81 11.07
N ASP A 117 -11.49 8.27 12.04
CA ASP A 117 -12.62 8.95 12.68
C ASP A 117 -12.19 10.23 13.40
N LYS A 118 -11.04 10.18 14.09
CA LYS A 118 -10.53 11.33 14.84
C LYS A 118 -10.03 12.48 13.97
N TYR A 119 -9.36 12.17 12.87
CA TYR A 119 -8.59 13.15 12.10
C TYR A 119 -9.13 13.45 10.71
N LEU A 120 -9.96 12.58 10.13
CA LEU A 120 -10.42 12.70 8.75
C LEU A 120 -11.92 12.89 8.60
N SER A 121 -12.68 12.88 9.71
CA SER A 121 -14.13 13.14 9.70
C SER A 121 -14.47 14.58 9.33
N GLU A 122 -13.57 15.52 9.56
CA GLU A 122 -13.76 16.94 9.27
C GLU A 122 -13.07 17.34 7.95
N LYS A 123 -13.72 18.18 7.13
CA LYS A 123 -13.20 18.67 5.85
C LYS A 123 -11.94 19.55 5.98
N SER A 124 -11.71 20.15 7.15
CA SER A 124 -10.57 21.02 7.46
C SER A 124 -9.42 20.31 8.17
N SER A 125 -9.34 18.98 8.05
CA SER A 125 -8.31 18.18 8.71
C SER A 125 -6.89 18.59 8.28
N ASP A 126 -5.99 18.67 9.28
CA ASP A 126 -4.54 18.80 9.05
C ASP A 126 -3.87 17.49 8.62
N PHE A 127 -4.67 16.46 8.36
CA PHE A 127 -4.21 15.13 7.97
C PHE A 127 -4.77 14.73 6.60
N ILE A 128 -3.99 13.90 5.90
CA ILE A 128 -4.44 13.10 4.75
C ILE A 128 -4.13 11.64 5.01
N ALA A 129 -4.92 10.74 4.44
CA ALA A 129 -4.60 9.32 4.41
C ALA A 129 -4.12 8.91 3.03
N VAL A 130 -3.02 8.16 3.00
CA VAL A 130 -2.42 7.63 1.77
C VAL A 130 -2.18 6.14 1.95
N SER A 131 -2.54 5.33 0.96
CA SER A 131 -2.25 3.90 0.92
C SER A 131 -1.24 3.56 -0.16
N ILE A 132 -0.09 3.03 0.24
CA ILE A 132 0.84 2.35 -0.68
C ILE A 132 0.33 0.92 -0.85
N THR A 133 -0.16 0.61 -2.04
CA THR A 133 -0.95 -0.59 -2.30
C THR A 133 -0.20 -1.56 -3.22
N PRO A 134 0.03 -2.81 -2.79
CA PRO A 134 0.66 -3.83 -3.64
C PRO A 134 -0.34 -4.43 -4.63
N GLY A 135 0.19 -4.99 -5.71
CA GLY A 135 -0.60 -5.73 -6.69
C GLY A 135 0.21 -6.71 -7.50
N LEU A 136 -0.47 -7.59 -8.24
CA LEU A 136 0.14 -8.50 -9.21
C LEU A 136 0.17 -7.90 -10.60
N ALA A 137 -0.81 -7.08 -10.95
CA ALA A 137 -0.86 -6.32 -12.19
C ALA A 137 -1.59 -5.00 -11.97
N PHE A 138 -1.25 -4.02 -12.78
CA PHE A 138 -1.94 -2.74 -12.85
C PHE A 138 -2.13 -2.36 -14.32
N ASP A 139 -3.05 -1.45 -14.59
CA ASP A 139 -3.13 -0.72 -15.84
C ASP A 139 -2.91 0.78 -15.62
N ARG A 140 -2.84 1.54 -16.72
CA ARG A 140 -2.56 2.97 -16.67
C ARG A 140 -3.74 3.79 -16.13
N ASP A 141 -4.94 3.21 -16.12
CA ASP A 141 -6.18 3.82 -15.62
C ASP A 141 -6.43 3.51 -14.13
N GLY A 142 -5.42 2.97 -13.44
CA GLY A 142 -5.49 2.66 -12.01
C GLY A 142 -6.13 1.31 -11.68
N GLY A 143 -6.47 0.51 -12.69
CA GLY A 143 -6.94 -0.85 -12.48
C GLY A 143 -5.89 -1.68 -11.76
N ARG A 144 -6.32 -2.57 -10.84
CA ARG A 144 -5.44 -3.39 -10.02
C ARG A 144 -5.92 -4.83 -9.93
N ILE A 145 -5.02 -5.78 -10.15
CA ILE A 145 -5.24 -7.19 -9.84
C ILE A 145 -4.39 -7.57 -8.62
N GLY A 146 -5.05 -7.94 -7.53
CA GLY A 146 -4.44 -8.52 -6.36
C GLY A 146 -4.42 -10.04 -6.37
N TYR A 147 -4.27 -10.64 -5.20
CA TYR A 147 -4.22 -12.10 -5.02
C TYR A 147 -5.59 -12.79 -5.10
N GLY A 148 -6.70 -12.04 -5.18
CA GLY A 148 -8.05 -12.54 -5.37
C GLY A 148 -8.91 -12.60 -4.10
N GLY A 149 -8.44 -12.07 -2.99
CA GLY A 149 -9.22 -12.03 -1.74
C GLY A 149 -10.13 -10.80 -1.59
N GLY A 150 -10.00 -9.77 -2.44
CA GLY A 150 -10.79 -8.53 -2.38
C GLY A 150 -10.61 -7.70 -1.10
N PHE A 151 -9.54 -7.96 -0.33
CA PHE A 151 -9.32 -7.30 0.97
C PHE A 151 -9.16 -5.79 0.87
N TYR A 152 -8.36 -5.33 -0.09
CA TYR A 152 -8.12 -3.91 -0.32
C TYR A 152 -9.37 -3.21 -0.90
N ASP A 153 -10.08 -3.88 -1.80
CA ASP A 153 -11.25 -3.29 -2.45
C ASP A 153 -12.36 -3.02 -1.43
N ARG A 154 -12.63 -3.98 -0.52
CA ARG A 154 -13.54 -3.77 0.61
C ARG A 154 -13.08 -2.65 1.55
N PHE A 155 -11.80 -2.62 1.89
CA PHE A 155 -11.25 -1.56 2.73
C PHE A 155 -11.43 -0.18 2.10
N PHE A 156 -11.14 -0.04 0.81
CA PHE A 156 -11.27 1.22 0.09
C PHE A 156 -12.71 1.64 -0.19
N ALA A 157 -13.67 0.71 -0.19
CA ALA A 157 -15.08 1.03 -0.26
C ALA A 157 -15.57 1.81 1.00
N GLU A 158 -14.94 1.55 2.14
CA GLU A 158 -15.30 2.15 3.44
C GLU A 158 -14.47 3.39 3.80
N HIS A 159 -13.26 3.53 3.21
CA HIS A 159 -12.31 4.57 3.60
C HIS A 159 -11.86 5.41 2.42
N LYS A 160 -12.04 6.72 2.52
CA LYS A 160 -11.49 7.68 1.54
C LYS A 160 -10.02 7.91 1.83
N VAL A 161 -9.16 7.27 1.05
CA VAL A 161 -7.71 7.41 1.11
C VAL A 161 -7.16 7.63 -0.30
N ILE A 162 -6.05 8.34 -0.43
CA ILE A 162 -5.30 8.43 -1.69
C ILE A 162 -4.63 7.08 -1.92
N LYS A 163 -4.92 6.43 -3.04
CA LYS A 163 -4.46 5.07 -3.34
C LYS A 163 -3.32 5.11 -4.35
N ALA A 164 -2.10 4.83 -3.89
CA ALA A 164 -0.91 4.72 -4.71
C ALA A 164 -0.56 3.23 -4.93
N GLY A 165 -0.86 2.72 -6.11
CA GLY A 165 -0.42 1.39 -6.54
C GLY A 165 1.07 1.40 -6.85
N VAL A 166 1.83 0.39 -6.41
CA VAL A 166 3.26 0.27 -6.71
C VAL A 166 3.57 -1.08 -7.35
N THR A 167 4.34 -1.04 -8.43
CA THR A 167 4.65 -2.25 -9.18
C THR A 167 5.89 -2.07 -10.07
N PHE A 168 6.52 -3.16 -10.49
CA PHE A 168 7.54 -3.11 -11.52
C PHE A 168 6.91 -2.92 -12.91
N HIS A 169 7.58 -2.20 -13.82
CA HIS A 169 7.06 -1.88 -15.15
C HIS A 169 6.51 -3.09 -15.91
N GLY A 170 7.16 -4.26 -15.85
CA GLY A 170 6.70 -5.48 -16.52
C GLY A 170 5.39 -6.07 -15.99
N GLN A 171 4.79 -5.47 -14.95
CA GLN A 171 3.48 -5.84 -14.41
C GLN A 171 2.38 -4.85 -14.83
N ILE A 172 2.70 -3.85 -15.67
CA ILE A 172 1.72 -2.97 -16.30
C ILE A 172 1.14 -3.68 -17.51
N LEU A 173 -0.17 -3.67 -17.63
CA LEU A 173 -0.95 -4.18 -18.76
C LEU A 173 -1.68 -3.02 -19.43
N ASP A 174 -2.02 -3.19 -20.70
CA ASP A 174 -2.71 -2.13 -21.46
C ASP A 174 -4.09 -1.84 -20.85
N GLU A 175 -4.83 -2.90 -20.48
CA GLU A 175 -6.15 -2.81 -19.91
C GLU A 175 -6.42 -4.00 -18.98
N LEU A 176 -7.10 -3.75 -17.86
CA LEU A 176 -7.62 -4.76 -16.95
C LEU A 176 -9.14 -4.76 -16.96
N HIS A 177 -9.72 -5.93 -17.16
CA HIS A 177 -11.16 -6.13 -16.96
C HIS A 177 -11.42 -6.17 -15.45
N LEU A 178 -12.03 -5.10 -14.94
CA LEU A 178 -12.40 -4.95 -13.54
C LEU A 178 -13.87 -5.32 -13.36
N GLU A 179 -14.18 -5.85 -12.19
CA GLU A 179 -15.55 -6.06 -11.74
C GLU A 179 -16.09 -4.76 -11.09
N GLU A 180 -17.41 -4.65 -10.93
CA GLU A 180 -18.07 -3.43 -10.42
C GLU A 180 -17.57 -3.02 -9.00
N HIS A 181 -17.14 -3.98 -8.22
CA HIS A 181 -16.64 -3.78 -6.86
C HIS A 181 -15.12 -3.53 -6.76
N ASP A 182 -14.39 -3.63 -7.88
CA ASP A 182 -12.96 -3.36 -7.90
C ASP A 182 -12.69 -1.85 -7.80
N VAL A 183 -11.82 -1.45 -6.89
CA VAL A 183 -11.49 -0.05 -6.65
C VAL A 183 -10.21 0.34 -7.39
N ARG A 184 -10.31 1.38 -8.22
CA ARG A 184 -9.16 1.92 -8.94
C ARG A 184 -8.21 2.67 -8.01
N MET A 185 -6.92 2.59 -8.33
CA MET A 185 -5.89 3.43 -7.72
C MET A 185 -5.98 4.86 -8.25
N ASP A 186 -5.64 5.83 -7.43
CA ASP A 186 -5.58 7.24 -7.84
C ASP A 186 -4.29 7.52 -8.62
N MET A 187 -3.24 6.73 -8.39
CA MET A 187 -1.99 6.74 -9.13
C MET A 187 -1.36 5.35 -9.16
N VAL A 188 -0.56 5.06 -10.19
CA VAL A 188 0.28 3.85 -10.29
C VAL A 188 1.72 4.27 -10.51
N VAL A 189 2.61 3.86 -9.63
CA VAL A 189 4.04 4.20 -9.65
C VAL A 189 4.87 3.01 -10.04
N THR A 190 5.70 3.19 -11.07
CA THR A 190 6.61 2.17 -11.63
C THR A 190 8.04 2.67 -11.66
N ASP A 191 8.97 1.78 -11.99
CA ASP A 191 10.42 2.09 -12.08
C ASP A 191 10.82 2.80 -13.37
N ASP A 192 10.01 2.76 -14.43
CA ASP A 192 10.22 3.41 -15.73
C ASP A 192 9.65 4.83 -15.81
#